data_d59dab723b879d768dff41dfc7319729
#
_entry.id   d59dab723b879d768dff41dfc7319729
#
_cell.length_a   1.000
_cell.length_b   1.000
_cell.length_c   1.000
_cell.angle_alpha   90.00
_cell.angle_beta   90.00
_cell.angle_gamma   90.00
#
_symmetry.space_group_name_H-M   'P 1'
#
loop_
_entity.id
_entity.type
_entity.pdbx_description
1 polymer ?
#
loop_
_entity_poly.entity_id
_entity_poly.type
_entity_poly.pdbx_seq_one_letter_code
_entity_poly.pdbx_strand_id
1 'polypeptide(L)'
;RGHCLLVGVPGLAKTLLIKTLAEVINLKFSRVQFTPDLMPSDITGTEILEENVSTGTKSFKFVKGPVFANIILADEINRTPPKTQAALLEAMQEHHVTAAGQKYVLDEPFFVLATQNPIEQEGTYPLPEAQLDRFMFNLWLEYPSRNEEIDIVKSTTSLYAAKLEHVLSKEEIIFYQDLVRRVPVADNVIEYAVNLVGRTRPNGNGTPDFIKSWLSWGAGPRASQYLILGAKTKAILEGRHSPDIEDVRKMAGPVLRHRVVTNFNAEADSVSSVQIIEKLLNTI
;
A
#
# COMPACT_ATOMS: atom_id res chain seq x y z
N ARG A 1 -0.60 -8.29 7.04
CA ARG A 1 -1.73 -7.38 6.81
C ARG A 1 -1.18 -5.96 6.64
N GLY A 2 -1.02 -5.53 5.42
CA GLY A 2 -0.55 -4.18 5.08
C GLY A 2 -0.89 -3.91 3.62
N HIS A 3 -1.24 -2.66 3.29
CA HIS A 3 -1.56 -2.21 1.95
C HIS A 3 -0.35 -1.51 1.35
N CYS A 4 -0.25 -1.46 0.03
CA CYS A 4 0.88 -0.84 -0.65
C CYS A 4 0.42 0.28 -1.60
N LEU A 5 1.22 1.33 -1.67
CA LEU A 5 1.11 2.38 -2.66
C LEU A 5 2.25 2.23 -3.66
N LEU A 6 1.93 2.09 -4.93
CA LEU A 6 2.87 2.03 -6.04
C LEU A 6 2.90 3.37 -6.75
N VAL A 7 4.06 4.00 -6.78
CA VAL A 7 4.29 5.23 -7.53
C VAL A 7 5.16 4.90 -8.75
N GLY A 8 4.70 5.22 -9.93
CA GLY A 8 5.45 4.96 -11.14
C GLY A 8 4.69 5.35 -12.40
N VAL A 9 5.45 5.60 -13.45
CA VAL A 9 4.91 5.99 -14.75
C VAL A 9 3.97 4.93 -15.34
N PRO A 10 3.07 5.28 -16.25
CA PRO A 10 2.24 4.32 -16.96
C PRO A 10 3.09 3.35 -17.80
N GLY A 11 2.55 2.17 -18.11
CA GLY A 11 3.22 1.19 -18.97
C GLY A 11 4.17 0.22 -18.26
N LEU A 12 4.39 0.33 -16.95
CA LEU A 12 5.28 -0.57 -16.18
C LEU A 12 4.59 -1.86 -15.70
N ALA A 13 3.62 -2.37 -16.43
CA ALA A 13 2.93 -3.65 -16.18
C ALA A 13 2.35 -3.83 -14.76
N LYS A 14 2.05 -2.75 -14.03
CA LYS A 14 1.50 -2.79 -12.66
C LYS A 14 0.26 -3.69 -12.55
N THR A 15 -0.68 -3.54 -13.48
CA THR A 15 -1.91 -4.34 -13.53
C THR A 15 -1.62 -5.83 -13.78
N LEU A 16 -0.67 -6.13 -14.68
CA LEU A 16 -0.28 -7.50 -14.98
C LEU A 16 0.34 -8.18 -13.75
N LEU A 17 1.25 -7.49 -13.06
CA LEU A 17 1.89 -7.98 -11.84
C LEU A 17 0.85 -8.41 -10.79
N ILE A 18 -0.12 -7.55 -10.49
CA ILE A 18 -1.09 -7.82 -9.43
C ILE A 18 -2.13 -8.86 -9.84
N LYS A 19 -2.56 -8.84 -11.09
CA LYS A 19 -3.45 -9.88 -11.62
C LYS A 19 -2.78 -11.25 -11.56
N THR A 20 -1.53 -11.35 -12.01
CA THR A 20 -0.74 -12.59 -11.95
C THR A 20 -0.53 -13.06 -10.50
N LEU A 21 -0.21 -12.13 -9.59
CA LEU A 21 -0.09 -12.48 -8.17
C LEU A 21 -1.38 -13.09 -7.62
N ALA A 22 -2.53 -12.45 -7.87
CA ALA A 22 -3.82 -12.95 -7.40
C ALA A 22 -4.15 -14.34 -7.95
N GLU A 23 -3.83 -14.59 -9.22
CA GLU A 23 -4.02 -15.88 -9.88
C GLU A 23 -3.13 -16.96 -9.26
N VAL A 24 -1.85 -16.68 -9.06
CA VAL A 24 -0.88 -17.63 -8.45
C VAL A 24 -1.25 -18.01 -7.02
N ILE A 25 -1.83 -17.11 -6.24
CA ILE A 25 -2.26 -17.37 -4.85
C ILE A 25 -3.77 -17.69 -4.73
N ASN A 26 -4.44 -17.95 -5.84
CA ASN A 26 -5.85 -18.34 -5.92
C ASN A 26 -6.80 -17.45 -5.09
N LEU A 27 -6.65 -16.14 -5.21
CA LEU A 27 -7.46 -15.14 -4.51
C LEU A 27 -8.32 -14.35 -5.49
N LYS A 28 -9.50 -13.93 -5.02
CA LYS A 28 -10.39 -13.08 -5.80
C LYS A 28 -9.76 -11.71 -6.04
N PHE A 29 -9.58 -11.37 -7.30
CA PHE A 29 -9.02 -10.09 -7.76
C PHE A 29 -10.12 -9.15 -8.25
N SER A 30 -9.96 -7.86 -7.96
CA SER A 30 -10.75 -6.79 -8.56
C SER A 30 -9.87 -5.59 -8.91
N ARG A 31 -10.14 -4.96 -10.04
CA ARG A 31 -9.52 -3.71 -10.45
C ARG A 31 -10.57 -2.60 -10.42
N VAL A 32 -10.22 -1.50 -9.79
CA VAL A 32 -10.99 -0.26 -9.79
C VAL A 32 -10.14 0.82 -10.43
N GLN A 33 -10.56 1.32 -11.59
CA GLN A 33 -9.94 2.48 -12.22
C GLN A 33 -10.54 3.73 -11.60
N PHE A 34 -9.73 4.53 -10.96
CA PHE A 34 -10.15 5.77 -10.34
C PHE A 34 -10.24 6.87 -11.40
N THR A 35 -11.46 7.26 -11.74
CA THR A 35 -11.77 8.33 -12.69
C THR A 35 -12.47 9.49 -11.97
N PRO A 36 -12.45 10.71 -12.50
CA PRO A 36 -13.05 11.89 -11.83
C PRO A 36 -14.53 11.74 -11.49
N ASP A 37 -15.27 10.92 -12.22
CA ASP A 37 -16.69 10.64 -12.07
C ASP A 37 -17.02 9.45 -11.17
N LEU A 38 -16.00 8.68 -10.73
CA LEU A 38 -16.20 7.50 -9.89
C LEU A 38 -16.82 7.89 -8.54
N MET A 39 -17.90 7.22 -8.16
CA MET A 39 -18.62 7.44 -6.92
C MET A 39 -18.20 6.42 -5.83
N PRO A 40 -18.32 6.77 -4.53
CA PRO A 40 -18.08 5.81 -3.44
C PRO A 40 -18.87 4.51 -3.57
N SER A 41 -20.11 4.58 -4.02
CA SER A 41 -21.00 3.41 -4.25
C SER A 41 -20.48 2.47 -5.33
N ASP A 42 -19.72 2.98 -6.32
CA ASP A 42 -19.13 2.15 -7.37
C ASP A 42 -18.01 1.25 -6.80
N ILE A 43 -17.41 1.65 -5.69
CA ILE A 43 -16.40 0.89 -4.96
C ILE A 43 -17.03 -0.04 -3.93
N THR A 44 -17.92 0.50 -3.09
CA THR A 44 -18.47 -0.22 -1.93
C THR A 44 -19.69 -1.06 -2.26
N GLY A 45 -20.38 -0.74 -3.34
CA GLY A 45 -21.68 -1.31 -3.68
C GLY A 45 -22.85 -0.40 -3.31
N THR A 46 -24.02 -0.78 -3.78
CA THR A 46 -25.25 0.00 -3.65
C THR A 46 -26.44 -0.88 -3.35
N GLU A 47 -27.49 -0.32 -2.74
CA GLU A 47 -28.77 -0.98 -2.64
C GLU A 47 -29.61 -0.76 -3.90
N ILE A 48 -30.20 -1.83 -4.38
CA ILE A 48 -31.18 -1.80 -5.48
C ILE A 48 -32.53 -2.26 -4.96
N LEU A 49 -33.59 -1.70 -5.50
CA LEU A 49 -34.94 -2.17 -5.25
C LEU A 49 -35.25 -3.35 -6.20
N GLU A 50 -35.33 -4.55 -5.66
CA GLU A 50 -35.64 -5.76 -6.41
C GLU A 50 -37.14 -6.09 -6.23
N GLU A 51 -37.86 -6.32 -7.31
CA GLU A 51 -39.23 -6.78 -7.30
C GLU A 51 -39.29 -8.28 -7.59
N ASN A 52 -39.84 -9.03 -6.66
CA ASN A 52 -40.08 -10.46 -6.88
C ASN A 52 -41.27 -10.63 -7.82
N VAL A 53 -41.03 -11.03 -9.06
CA VAL A 53 -42.02 -11.17 -10.13
C VAL A 53 -43.13 -12.14 -9.75
N SER A 54 -42.88 -13.14 -8.89
CA SER A 54 -43.88 -14.15 -8.49
C SER A 54 -44.78 -13.69 -7.35
N THR A 55 -44.29 -12.79 -6.48
CA THR A 55 -45.04 -12.34 -5.29
C THR A 55 -45.48 -10.87 -5.35
N GLY A 56 -44.93 -10.07 -6.29
CA GLY A 56 -45.11 -8.62 -6.38
C GLY A 56 -44.48 -7.83 -5.25
N THR A 57 -43.74 -8.49 -4.35
CA THR A 57 -43.09 -7.82 -3.20
C THR A 57 -41.82 -7.12 -3.63
N LYS A 58 -41.64 -5.88 -3.17
CA LYS A 58 -40.44 -5.08 -3.37
C LYS A 58 -39.55 -5.16 -2.13
N SER A 59 -38.26 -5.47 -2.32
CA SER A 59 -37.28 -5.51 -1.25
C SER A 59 -35.98 -4.83 -1.69
N PHE A 60 -35.30 -4.19 -0.73
CA PHE A 60 -33.97 -3.68 -0.97
C PHE A 60 -32.95 -4.81 -0.90
N LYS A 61 -32.08 -4.87 -1.89
CA LYS A 61 -30.97 -5.83 -1.96
C LYS A 61 -29.65 -5.10 -2.13
N PHE A 62 -28.72 -5.39 -1.26
CA PHE A 62 -27.37 -4.85 -1.38
C PHE A 62 -26.58 -5.61 -2.44
N VAL A 63 -26.13 -4.88 -3.46
CA VAL A 63 -25.21 -5.39 -4.50
C VAL A 63 -23.79 -5.00 -4.12
N LYS A 64 -22.98 -6.01 -3.82
CA LYS A 64 -21.58 -5.84 -3.42
C LYS A 64 -20.76 -5.22 -4.55
N GLY A 65 -20.02 -4.16 -4.22
CA GLY A 65 -19.08 -3.52 -5.12
C GLY A 65 -17.75 -4.28 -5.24
N PRO A 66 -16.82 -3.78 -6.07
CA PRO A 66 -15.52 -4.39 -6.31
C PRO A 66 -14.63 -4.52 -5.07
N VAL A 67 -14.87 -3.74 -4.01
CA VAL A 67 -14.13 -3.83 -2.75
C VAL A 67 -14.29 -5.20 -2.06
N PHE A 68 -15.32 -5.98 -2.39
CA PHE A 68 -15.56 -7.33 -1.88
C PHE A 68 -14.74 -8.39 -2.63
N ALA A 69 -13.47 -8.11 -2.83
CA ALA A 69 -12.46 -9.04 -3.34
C ALA A 69 -11.31 -9.13 -2.32
N ASN A 70 -10.44 -10.14 -2.46
CA ASN A 70 -9.29 -10.32 -1.58
C ASN A 70 -8.13 -9.40 -1.96
N ILE A 71 -7.92 -9.21 -3.26
CA ILE A 71 -6.88 -8.34 -3.83
C ILE A 71 -7.54 -7.28 -4.68
N ILE A 72 -7.29 -6.03 -4.34
CA ILE A 72 -7.80 -4.87 -5.05
C ILE A 72 -6.65 -4.07 -5.64
N LEU A 73 -6.71 -3.84 -6.93
CA LEU A 73 -5.90 -2.84 -7.60
C LEU A 73 -6.73 -1.54 -7.71
N ALA A 74 -6.40 -0.55 -6.90
CA ALA A 74 -6.93 0.81 -7.00
C ALA A 74 -6.04 1.62 -7.94
N ASP A 75 -6.39 1.62 -9.21
CA ASP A 75 -5.53 2.21 -10.25
C ASP A 75 -5.78 3.71 -10.37
N GLU A 76 -4.68 4.51 -10.29
CA GLU A 76 -4.70 5.98 -10.34
C GLU A 76 -5.57 6.62 -9.23
N ILE A 77 -5.38 6.18 -7.97
CA ILE A 77 -6.22 6.60 -6.82
C ILE A 77 -6.34 8.11 -6.66
N ASN A 78 -5.35 8.88 -7.12
CA ASN A 78 -5.33 10.34 -7.06
C ASN A 78 -6.19 11.03 -8.13
N ARG A 79 -6.86 10.31 -9.03
CA ARG A 79 -7.73 10.92 -10.07
C ARG A 79 -9.17 11.13 -9.64
N THR A 80 -9.56 10.66 -8.47
CA THR A 80 -10.93 10.87 -7.93
C THR A 80 -10.94 11.88 -6.79
N PRO A 81 -12.08 12.54 -6.56
CA PRO A 81 -12.25 13.43 -5.41
C PRO A 81 -12.03 12.72 -4.06
N PRO A 82 -11.63 13.46 -3.02
CA PRO A 82 -11.30 12.90 -1.69
C PRO A 82 -12.39 12.03 -1.06
N LYS A 83 -13.66 12.30 -1.36
CA LYS A 83 -14.80 11.52 -0.84
C LYS A 83 -14.77 10.06 -1.34
N THR A 84 -14.43 9.86 -2.61
CA THR A 84 -14.34 8.53 -3.22
C THR A 84 -13.09 7.80 -2.75
N GLN A 85 -11.94 8.49 -2.63
CA GLN A 85 -10.73 7.94 -2.03
C GLN A 85 -10.99 7.46 -0.60
N ALA A 86 -11.72 8.26 0.21
CA ALA A 86 -12.03 7.95 1.60
C ALA A 86 -12.79 6.63 1.75
N ALA A 87 -13.69 6.29 0.84
CA ALA A 87 -14.46 5.04 0.89
C ALA A 87 -13.57 3.79 0.83
N LEU A 88 -12.57 3.77 -0.06
CA LEU A 88 -11.60 2.67 -0.12
C LEU A 88 -10.69 2.66 1.12
N LEU A 89 -10.21 3.82 1.54
CA LEU A 89 -9.31 3.94 2.69
C LEU A 89 -9.98 3.59 4.03
N GLU A 90 -11.29 3.80 4.15
CA GLU A 90 -12.09 3.31 5.28
C GLU A 90 -12.17 1.79 5.26
N ALA A 91 -12.49 1.18 4.11
CA ALA A 91 -12.52 -0.27 3.95
C ALA A 91 -11.17 -0.93 4.27
N MET A 92 -10.05 -0.28 3.91
CA MET A 92 -8.69 -0.75 4.24
C MET A 92 -8.42 -0.75 5.75
N GLN A 93 -8.94 0.22 6.48
CA GLN A 93 -8.71 0.35 7.92
C GLN A 93 -9.65 -0.51 8.74
N GLU A 94 -10.93 -0.49 8.40
CA GLU A 94 -11.99 -1.09 9.20
C GLU A 94 -12.27 -2.56 8.83
N HIS A 95 -11.74 -3.04 7.68
CA HIS A 95 -12.00 -4.38 7.14
C HIS A 95 -13.50 -4.69 6.95
N HIS A 96 -14.31 -3.66 6.79
CA HIS A 96 -15.74 -3.75 6.48
C HIS A 96 -16.20 -2.52 5.71
N VAL A 97 -17.37 -2.64 5.12
CA VAL A 97 -18.11 -1.56 4.47
C VAL A 97 -19.40 -1.35 5.20
N THR A 98 -19.78 -0.10 5.45
CA THR A 98 -21.10 0.26 5.97
C THR A 98 -21.97 0.78 4.83
N ALA A 99 -23.06 0.07 4.52
CA ALA A 99 -24.02 0.48 3.52
C ALA A 99 -25.46 0.33 4.08
N ALA A 100 -26.31 1.32 3.85
CA ALA A 100 -27.69 1.36 4.33
C ALA A 100 -27.86 1.03 5.83
N GLY A 101 -26.93 1.47 6.65
CA GLY A 101 -26.94 1.21 8.09
C GLY A 101 -26.50 -0.21 8.50
N GLN A 102 -26.12 -1.07 7.55
CA GLN A 102 -25.63 -2.41 7.82
C GLN A 102 -24.13 -2.51 7.59
N LYS A 103 -23.46 -3.34 8.40
CA LYS A 103 -22.04 -3.61 8.35
C LYS A 103 -21.78 -4.91 7.56
N TYR A 104 -21.01 -4.78 6.47
CA TYR A 104 -20.61 -5.90 5.62
C TYR A 104 -19.12 -6.14 5.78
N VAL A 105 -18.74 -7.25 6.41
CA VAL A 105 -17.35 -7.62 6.65
C VAL A 105 -16.69 -8.05 5.33
N LEU A 106 -15.44 -7.64 5.12
CA LEU A 106 -14.62 -8.03 3.98
C LEU A 106 -13.94 -9.38 4.25
N ASP A 107 -13.80 -10.19 3.19
CA ASP A 107 -13.13 -11.49 3.27
C ASP A 107 -11.61 -11.32 3.43
N GLU A 108 -11.04 -12.00 4.43
CA GLU A 108 -9.59 -12.08 4.61
C GLU A 108 -8.96 -13.22 3.77
N PRO A 109 -7.72 -13.11 3.30
CA PRO A 109 -6.89 -11.90 3.41
C PRO A 109 -7.41 -10.77 2.52
N PHE A 110 -7.35 -9.54 3.01
CA PHE A 110 -7.73 -8.34 2.27
C PHE A 110 -6.51 -7.46 2.02
N PHE A 111 -6.20 -7.22 0.76
CA PHE A 111 -5.04 -6.45 0.35
C PHE A 111 -5.39 -5.45 -0.75
N VAL A 112 -4.98 -4.21 -0.56
CA VAL A 112 -5.12 -3.14 -1.55
C VAL A 112 -3.74 -2.73 -2.02
N LEU A 113 -3.56 -2.74 -3.33
CA LEU A 113 -2.47 -2.05 -4.01
C LEU A 113 -3.07 -0.84 -4.72
N ALA A 114 -2.72 0.35 -4.27
CA ALA A 114 -3.07 1.58 -4.95
C ALA A 114 -1.93 2.01 -5.87
N THR A 115 -2.25 2.63 -7.02
CA THR A 115 -1.25 3.21 -7.89
C THR A 115 -1.41 4.73 -7.97
N GLN A 116 -0.29 5.42 -8.15
CA GLN A 116 -0.23 6.84 -8.49
C GLN A 116 0.70 7.04 -9.67
N ASN A 117 0.29 7.92 -10.58
CA ASN A 117 1.15 8.40 -11.65
C ASN A 117 1.78 9.74 -11.21
N PRO A 118 3.10 9.83 -11.04
CA PRO A 118 3.75 11.05 -10.58
C PRO A 118 3.83 12.15 -11.65
N ILE A 119 3.62 11.81 -12.93
CA ILE A 119 3.73 12.76 -14.04
C ILE A 119 2.44 13.55 -14.23
N GLU A 120 1.29 12.91 -13.99
CA GLU A 120 -0.01 13.54 -14.15
C GLU A 120 -0.33 14.42 -12.93
N GLN A 121 -0.29 15.75 -13.13
CA GLN A 121 -0.63 16.73 -12.10
C GLN A 121 -2.01 17.36 -12.34
N GLU A 122 -2.41 17.53 -13.61
CA GLU A 122 -3.71 18.11 -13.94
C GLU A 122 -4.86 17.13 -13.64
N GLY A 123 -5.91 17.65 -13.02
CA GLY A 123 -7.09 16.84 -12.66
C GLY A 123 -6.85 15.79 -11.58
N THR A 124 -5.80 15.96 -10.77
CA THR A 124 -5.50 15.03 -9.68
C THR A 124 -5.80 15.66 -8.31
N TYR A 125 -6.13 14.78 -7.36
CA TYR A 125 -6.37 15.09 -5.96
C TYR A 125 -5.34 14.34 -5.12
N PRO A 126 -4.27 15.00 -4.64
CA PRO A 126 -3.26 14.31 -3.83
C PRO A 126 -3.88 13.73 -2.56
N LEU A 127 -3.41 12.55 -2.17
CA LEU A 127 -3.80 11.94 -0.91
C LEU A 127 -3.20 12.75 0.25
N PRO A 128 -4.02 13.18 1.23
CA PRO A 128 -3.50 13.79 2.46
C PRO A 128 -2.56 12.83 3.22
N GLU A 129 -1.62 13.37 3.98
CA GLU A 129 -0.61 12.62 4.74
C GLU A 129 -1.23 11.58 5.69
N ALA A 130 -2.35 11.92 6.34
CA ALA A 130 -3.09 11.02 7.21
C ALA A 130 -3.67 9.81 6.46
N GLN A 131 -3.94 9.95 5.17
CA GLN A 131 -4.41 8.87 4.30
C GLN A 131 -3.23 8.04 3.77
N LEU A 132 -2.13 8.71 3.40
CA LEU A 132 -0.89 8.04 3.00
C LEU A 132 -0.33 7.15 4.12
N ASP A 133 -0.45 7.55 5.38
CA ASP A 133 0.00 6.76 6.54
C ASP A 133 -0.69 5.39 6.68
N ARG A 134 -1.84 5.17 6.01
CA ARG A 134 -2.54 3.87 6.00
C ARG A 134 -1.85 2.82 5.13
N PHE A 135 -1.06 3.23 4.15
CA PHE A 135 -0.26 2.30 3.35
C PHE A 135 0.99 1.88 4.11
N MET A 136 1.24 0.58 4.21
CA MET A 136 2.43 0.04 4.87
C MET A 136 3.70 0.44 4.11
N PHE A 137 3.69 0.24 2.81
CA PHE A 137 4.80 0.55 1.92
C PHE A 137 4.40 1.52 0.82
N ASN A 138 5.32 2.41 0.49
CA ASN A 138 5.33 3.18 -0.74
C ASN A 138 6.49 2.66 -1.60
N LEU A 139 6.17 2.08 -2.73
CA LEU A 139 7.12 1.46 -3.65
C LEU A 139 7.21 2.30 -4.93
N TRP A 140 8.42 2.62 -5.34
CA TRP A 140 8.65 3.34 -6.57
C TRP A 140 9.06 2.38 -7.67
N LEU A 141 8.40 2.50 -8.82
CA LEU A 141 8.75 1.77 -10.03
C LEU A 141 9.46 2.74 -10.98
N GLU A 142 10.69 2.40 -11.27
CA GLU A 142 11.52 3.09 -12.25
C GLU A 142 11.41 2.46 -13.63
N TYR A 143 11.87 3.15 -14.66
CA TYR A 143 11.98 2.56 -15.98
C TYR A 143 12.94 1.38 -15.95
N PRO A 144 12.67 0.32 -16.74
CA PRO A 144 13.61 -0.78 -16.87
C PRO A 144 14.94 -0.30 -17.47
N SER A 145 16.03 -0.95 -17.09
CA SER A 145 17.30 -0.78 -17.77
C SER A 145 17.19 -1.21 -19.25
N ARG A 146 18.10 -0.74 -20.09
CA ARG A 146 18.12 -1.10 -21.52
C ARG A 146 18.06 -2.63 -21.78
N ASN A 147 18.76 -3.41 -20.95
CA ASN A 147 18.78 -4.86 -21.11
C ASN A 147 17.43 -5.50 -20.71
N GLU A 148 16.85 -5.07 -19.60
CA GLU A 148 15.51 -5.50 -19.17
C GLU A 148 14.44 -5.12 -20.19
N GLU A 149 14.53 -3.92 -20.80
CA GLU A 149 13.58 -3.50 -21.84
C GLU A 149 13.69 -4.38 -23.09
N ILE A 150 14.90 -4.78 -23.51
CA ILE A 150 15.10 -5.74 -24.61
C ILE A 150 14.43 -7.08 -24.26
N ASP A 151 14.58 -7.58 -23.05
CA ASP A 151 13.98 -8.85 -22.63
C ASP A 151 12.45 -8.76 -22.52
N ILE A 152 11.92 -7.63 -22.09
CA ILE A 152 10.47 -7.33 -22.11
C ILE A 152 9.96 -7.40 -23.56
N VAL A 153 10.61 -6.72 -24.51
CA VAL A 153 10.19 -6.72 -25.90
C VAL A 153 10.20 -8.14 -26.48
N LYS A 154 11.26 -8.91 -26.26
CA LYS A 154 11.37 -10.29 -26.73
C LYS A 154 10.24 -11.18 -26.18
N SER A 155 9.95 -11.06 -24.87
CA SER A 155 8.94 -11.88 -24.20
C SER A 155 7.51 -11.48 -24.58
N THR A 156 7.23 -10.19 -24.70
CA THR A 156 5.86 -9.68 -24.96
C THR A 156 5.45 -9.71 -26.43
N THR A 157 6.42 -9.74 -27.35
CA THR A 157 6.16 -9.85 -28.79
C THR A 157 6.23 -11.30 -29.32
N SER A 158 6.50 -12.28 -28.44
CA SER A 158 6.48 -13.70 -28.77
C SER A 158 5.13 -14.33 -28.45
N LEU A 159 4.84 -15.50 -29.06
CA LEU A 159 3.63 -16.30 -28.77
C LEU A 159 3.70 -17.04 -27.42
N TYR A 160 4.73 -16.77 -26.60
CA TYR A 160 4.92 -17.44 -25.32
C TYR A 160 3.92 -16.93 -24.27
N ALA A 161 3.08 -17.83 -23.77
CA ALA A 161 2.24 -17.58 -22.60
C ALA A 161 2.78 -18.43 -21.43
N ALA A 162 3.18 -17.76 -20.36
CA ALA A 162 3.59 -18.47 -19.14
C ALA A 162 2.38 -19.23 -18.56
N LYS A 163 2.57 -20.53 -18.26
CA LYS A 163 1.59 -21.31 -17.51
C LYS A 163 1.73 -20.99 -16.04
N LEU A 164 0.70 -20.39 -15.44
CA LEU A 164 0.68 -20.09 -14.03
C LEU A 164 0.20 -21.31 -13.24
N GLU A 165 0.84 -21.57 -12.10
CA GLU A 165 0.45 -22.61 -11.15
C GLU A 165 0.09 -21.95 -9.83
N HIS A 166 -0.89 -22.51 -9.11
CA HIS A 166 -1.22 -22.07 -7.77
C HIS A 166 -0.13 -22.50 -6.79
N VAL A 167 0.45 -21.52 -6.08
CA VAL A 167 1.57 -21.75 -5.15
C VAL A 167 1.12 -21.74 -3.70
N LEU A 168 0.11 -20.92 -3.36
CA LEU A 168 -0.40 -20.76 -2.00
C LEU A 168 -1.92 -20.73 -2.00
N SER A 169 -2.51 -21.30 -0.96
CA SER A 169 -3.93 -21.19 -0.64
C SER A 169 -4.23 -19.95 0.23
N LYS A 170 -5.50 -19.58 0.31
CA LYS A 170 -6.00 -18.54 1.21
C LYS A 170 -5.63 -18.81 2.68
N GLU A 171 -5.78 -20.06 3.11
CA GLU A 171 -5.53 -20.52 4.47
C GLU A 171 -4.04 -20.42 4.82
N GLU A 172 -3.16 -20.81 3.89
CA GLU A 172 -1.72 -20.68 4.06
C GLU A 172 -1.28 -19.22 4.18
N ILE A 173 -1.85 -18.32 3.39
CA ILE A 173 -1.55 -16.88 3.48
C ILE A 173 -1.93 -16.34 4.86
N ILE A 174 -3.13 -16.68 5.36
CA ILE A 174 -3.57 -16.27 6.71
C ILE A 174 -2.63 -16.84 7.76
N PHE A 175 -2.25 -18.14 7.63
CA PHE A 175 -1.31 -18.77 8.53
C PHE A 175 0.05 -18.06 8.56
N TYR A 176 0.61 -17.70 7.39
CA TYR A 176 1.89 -16.98 7.33
C TYR A 176 1.77 -15.55 7.88
N GLN A 177 0.65 -14.87 7.68
CA GLN A 177 0.41 -13.56 8.29
C GLN A 177 0.42 -13.63 9.83
N ASP A 178 -0.15 -14.69 10.40
CA ASP A 178 -0.14 -14.90 11.85
C ASP A 178 1.23 -15.37 12.35
N LEU A 179 1.95 -16.18 11.57
CA LEU A 179 3.31 -16.61 11.86
C LEU A 179 4.25 -15.39 12.00
N VAL A 180 4.21 -14.45 11.06
CA VAL A 180 5.00 -13.20 11.11
C VAL A 180 4.76 -12.47 12.43
N ARG A 181 3.52 -12.41 12.92
CA ARG A 181 3.21 -11.72 14.19
C ARG A 181 3.82 -12.40 15.41
N ARG A 182 3.99 -13.73 15.36
CA ARG A 182 4.58 -14.54 16.44
C ARG A 182 6.10 -14.51 16.48
N VAL A 183 6.77 -14.02 15.43
CA VAL A 183 8.24 -13.92 15.41
C VAL A 183 8.70 -13.04 16.57
N PRO A 184 9.63 -13.51 17.43
CA PRO A 184 10.20 -12.69 18.48
C PRO A 184 11.07 -11.58 17.92
N VAL A 185 11.17 -10.48 18.65
CA VAL A 185 12.03 -9.34 18.32
C VAL A 185 12.78 -8.94 19.57
N ALA A 186 14.07 -8.74 19.48
CA ALA A 186 14.88 -8.25 20.58
C ALA A 186 14.58 -6.76 20.85
N ASP A 187 14.64 -6.37 22.13
CA ASP A 187 14.28 -5.02 22.56
C ASP A 187 15.12 -3.94 21.88
N ASN A 188 16.41 -4.18 21.67
CA ASN A 188 17.29 -3.25 20.96
C ASN A 188 16.85 -2.99 19.50
N VAL A 189 16.22 -3.94 18.82
CA VAL A 189 15.69 -3.77 17.45
C VAL A 189 14.42 -2.93 17.49
N ILE A 190 13.57 -3.14 18.51
CA ILE A 190 12.37 -2.30 18.73
C ILE A 190 12.78 -0.87 19.05
N GLU A 191 13.72 -0.69 19.98
CA GLU A 191 14.25 0.62 20.37
C GLU A 191 14.86 1.36 19.17
N TYR A 192 15.63 0.65 18.32
CA TYR A 192 16.18 1.23 17.10
C TYR A 192 15.07 1.74 16.16
N ALA A 193 14.03 0.94 15.90
CA ALA A 193 12.92 1.35 15.04
C ALA A 193 12.17 2.57 15.61
N VAL A 194 11.93 2.61 16.92
CA VAL A 194 11.26 3.74 17.61
C VAL A 194 12.15 4.99 17.56
N ASN A 195 13.45 4.84 17.82
CA ASN A 195 14.41 5.94 17.77
C ASN A 195 14.55 6.51 16.35
N LEU A 196 14.64 5.63 15.33
CA LEU A 196 14.68 6.04 13.92
C LEU A 196 13.46 6.91 13.57
N VAL A 197 12.25 6.44 13.91
CA VAL A 197 11.00 7.19 13.66
C VAL A 197 10.96 8.48 14.49
N GLY A 198 11.35 8.44 15.74
CA GLY A 198 11.40 9.61 16.63
C GLY A 198 12.27 10.73 16.08
N ARG A 199 13.44 10.37 15.53
CA ARG A 199 14.40 11.32 14.93
C ARG A 199 13.94 11.93 13.59
N THR A 200 12.87 11.42 12.96
CA THR A 200 12.26 12.09 11.81
C THR A 200 11.45 13.32 12.22
N ARG A 201 11.12 13.50 13.49
CA ARG A 201 10.25 14.58 13.98
C ARG A 201 11.08 15.83 14.29
N PRO A 202 10.79 16.97 13.61
CA PRO A 202 11.60 18.20 13.78
C PRO A 202 11.71 18.69 15.24
N ASN A 203 10.65 18.49 16.02
CA ASN A 203 10.59 18.91 17.43
C ASN A 203 10.92 17.76 18.43
N GLY A 204 11.48 16.64 17.96
CA GLY A 204 11.83 15.50 18.79
C GLY A 204 13.14 15.69 19.56
N ASN A 205 13.28 14.96 20.68
CA ASN A 205 14.54 14.93 21.43
C ASN A 205 15.62 14.17 20.63
N GLY A 206 16.83 14.74 20.53
CA GLY A 206 17.94 14.12 19.80
C GLY A 206 17.78 14.16 18.26
N THR A 207 16.88 14.98 17.75
CA THR A 207 16.67 15.16 16.32
C THR A 207 17.87 15.87 15.68
N PRO A 208 18.47 15.32 14.61
CA PRO A 208 19.57 15.96 13.90
C PRO A 208 19.16 17.32 13.30
N ASP A 209 20.11 18.24 13.19
CA ASP A 209 19.80 19.61 12.72
C ASP A 209 19.31 19.65 11.28
N PHE A 210 19.79 18.76 10.41
CA PHE A 210 19.30 18.68 9.03
C PHE A 210 17.81 18.27 8.95
N ILE A 211 17.32 17.47 9.91
CA ILE A 211 15.88 17.13 10.01
C ILE A 211 15.08 18.39 10.33
N LYS A 212 15.53 19.19 11.30
CA LYS A 212 14.87 20.48 11.65
C LYS A 212 14.88 21.45 10.48
N SER A 213 15.94 21.43 9.67
CA SER A 213 16.10 22.31 8.51
C SER A 213 15.24 21.88 7.31
N TRP A 214 15.03 20.59 7.09
CA TRP A 214 14.43 20.08 5.85
C TRP A 214 13.05 19.44 5.98
N LEU A 215 12.61 19.08 7.20
CA LEU A 215 11.27 18.51 7.40
C LEU A 215 10.34 19.50 8.09
N SER A 216 9.10 19.55 7.59
CA SER A 216 7.97 20.18 8.29
C SER A 216 7.26 19.20 9.21
N TRP A 217 7.24 17.91 8.84
CA TRP A 217 6.56 16.86 9.60
C TRP A 217 7.29 15.52 9.52
N GLY A 218 7.33 14.79 10.64
CA GLY A 218 7.92 13.47 10.74
C GLY A 218 6.91 12.35 10.91
N ALA A 219 7.39 11.11 10.87
CA ALA A 219 6.55 9.92 10.90
C ALA A 219 5.90 9.66 12.27
N GLY A 220 4.68 9.12 12.24
CA GLY A 220 3.91 8.71 13.41
C GLY A 220 4.28 7.29 13.94
N PRO A 221 3.67 6.85 15.07
CA PRO A 221 3.96 5.53 15.66
C PRO A 221 3.67 4.34 14.74
N ARG A 222 2.73 4.48 13.79
CA ARG A 222 2.42 3.44 12.79
C ARG A 222 3.64 3.07 11.95
N ALA A 223 4.53 4.03 11.69
CA ALA A 223 5.78 3.77 10.99
C ALA A 223 6.67 2.76 11.75
N SER A 224 6.83 2.91 13.08
CA SER A 224 7.59 1.95 13.90
C SER A 224 6.99 0.55 13.84
N GLN A 225 5.65 0.44 13.88
CA GLN A 225 4.95 -0.83 13.75
C GLN A 225 5.23 -1.50 12.39
N TYR A 226 5.18 -0.74 11.30
CA TYR A 226 5.42 -1.25 9.96
C TYR A 226 6.88 -1.59 9.70
N LEU A 227 7.82 -0.85 10.28
CA LEU A 227 9.24 -1.20 10.25
C LEU A 227 9.48 -2.58 10.89
N ILE A 228 8.93 -2.82 12.06
CA ILE A 228 9.07 -4.11 12.76
C ILE A 228 8.35 -5.23 12.01
N LEU A 229 7.13 -5.02 11.51
CA LEU A 229 6.42 -6.03 10.72
C LEU A 229 7.14 -6.38 9.42
N GLY A 230 7.68 -5.38 8.73
CA GLY A 230 8.50 -5.57 7.54
C GLY A 230 9.79 -6.34 7.85
N ALA A 231 10.50 -5.96 8.92
CA ALA A 231 11.72 -6.63 9.36
C ALA A 231 11.47 -8.11 9.75
N LYS A 232 10.38 -8.41 10.48
CA LYS A 232 9.97 -9.79 10.80
C LYS A 232 9.72 -10.61 9.53
N THR A 233 8.98 -10.03 8.57
CA THR A 233 8.68 -10.70 7.31
C THR A 233 9.96 -11.01 6.54
N LYS A 234 10.87 -10.04 6.45
CA LYS A 234 12.16 -10.20 5.77
C LYS A 234 12.99 -11.31 6.43
N ALA A 235 13.09 -11.33 7.76
CA ALA A 235 13.83 -12.35 8.49
C ALA A 235 13.31 -13.77 8.17
N ILE A 236 11.97 -13.96 8.16
CA ILE A 236 11.36 -15.26 7.81
C ILE A 236 11.70 -15.65 6.37
N LEU A 237 11.58 -14.73 5.42
CA LEU A 237 11.88 -14.99 4.01
C LEU A 237 13.34 -15.39 3.78
N GLU A 238 14.24 -14.95 4.66
CA GLU A 238 15.66 -15.32 4.66
C GLU A 238 15.96 -16.53 5.57
N GLY A 239 14.96 -17.21 6.11
CA GLY A 239 15.09 -18.39 6.97
C GLY A 239 15.60 -18.10 8.38
N ARG A 240 15.53 -16.83 8.83
CA ARG A 240 15.94 -16.42 10.18
C ARG A 240 14.75 -16.39 11.14
N HIS A 241 15.00 -16.69 12.41
CA HIS A 241 13.96 -16.79 13.43
C HIS A 241 13.65 -15.45 14.12
N SER A 242 14.47 -14.42 13.91
CA SER A 242 14.31 -13.07 14.49
C SER A 242 14.90 -12.03 13.55
N PRO A 243 14.29 -10.84 13.44
CA PRO A 243 14.88 -9.73 12.71
C PRO A 243 16.03 -9.09 13.48
N ASP A 244 16.90 -8.42 12.74
CA ASP A 244 17.97 -7.57 13.26
C ASP A 244 17.78 -6.09 12.85
N ILE A 245 18.70 -5.23 13.28
CA ILE A 245 18.68 -3.79 12.96
C ILE A 245 18.78 -3.56 11.44
N GLU A 246 19.55 -4.38 10.73
CA GLU A 246 19.73 -4.22 9.29
C GLU A 246 18.43 -4.49 8.52
N ASP A 247 17.57 -5.38 9.03
CA ASP A 247 16.24 -5.59 8.45
C ASP A 247 15.36 -4.34 8.59
N VAL A 248 15.41 -3.67 9.75
CA VAL A 248 14.70 -2.40 9.96
C VAL A 248 15.24 -1.32 9.03
N ARG A 249 16.56 -1.22 8.85
CA ARG A 249 17.21 -0.27 7.93
C ARG A 249 16.72 -0.47 6.49
N LYS A 250 16.66 -1.72 6.02
CA LYS A 250 16.14 -2.05 4.67
C LYS A 250 14.67 -1.68 4.47
N MET A 251 13.87 -1.71 5.51
CA MET A 251 12.46 -1.31 5.45
C MET A 251 12.26 0.21 5.58
N ALA A 252 13.26 0.97 5.98
CA ALA A 252 13.13 2.40 6.27
C ALA A 252 12.66 3.21 5.05
N GLY A 253 13.28 3.03 3.89
CA GLY A 253 12.89 3.73 2.66
C GLY A 253 11.41 3.52 2.31
N PRO A 254 10.95 2.30 2.03
CA PRO A 254 9.56 2.01 1.68
C PRO A 254 8.54 2.43 2.74
N VAL A 255 8.90 2.39 4.03
CA VAL A 255 7.99 2.73 5.13
C VAL A 255 7.93 4.23 5.39
N LEU A 256 9.06 4.96 5.29
CA LEU A 256 9.14 6.36 5.74
C LEU A 256 8.94 7.39 4.64
N ARG A 257 9.25 7.09 3.36
CA ARG A 257 9.29 8.08 2.28
C ARG A 257 7.99 8.86 2.06
N HIS A 258 6.86 8.29 2.40
CA HIS A 258 5.52 8.90 2.29
C HIS A 258 4.98 9.40 3.63
N ARG A 259 5.79 9.35 4.69
CA ARG A 259 5.44 9.75 6.05
C ARG A 259 6.24 10.94 6.56
N VAL A 260 7.29 11.28 5.85
CA VAL A 260 8.08 12.49 6.12
C VAL A 260 7.73 13.55 5.11
N VAL A 261 7.41 14.74 5.57
CA VAL A 261 7.00 15.87 4.73
C VAL A 261 8.14 16.89 4.71
N THR A 262 8.68 17.12 3.53
CA THR A 262 9.71 18.13 3.31
C THR A 262 9.16 19.53 3.44
N ASN A 263 10.02 20.50 3.73
CA ASN A 263 9.68 21.91 3.75
C ASN A 263 10.31 22.65 2.56
N PHE A 264 10.04 23.94 2.45
CA PHE A 264 10.57 24.77 1.38
C PHE A 264 12.12 24.80 1.29
N ASN A 265 12.82 24.67 2.43
CA ASN A 265 14.28 24.63 2.41
C ASN A 265 14.80 23.35 1.74
N ALA A 266 14.16 22.22 1.97
CA ALA A 266 14.51 20.98 1.28
C ALA A 266 14.30 21.08 -0.23
N GLU A 267 13.21 21.73 -0.67
CA GLU A 267 12.94 21.97 -2.09
C GLU A 267 14.01 22.91 -2.69
N ALA A 268 14.36 24.01 -2.00
CA ALA A 268 15.39 24.94 -2.43
C ALA A 268 16.77 24.26 -2.53
N ASP A 269 17.11 23.36 -1.62
CA ASP A 269 18.34 22.57 -1.60
C ASP A 269 18.29 21.35 -2.54
N SER A 270 17.16 21.10 -3.24
CA SER A 270 16.91 19.93 -4.08
C SER A 270 17.10 18.60 -3.33
N VAL A 271 16.70 18.56 -2.05
CA VAL A 271 16.81 17.36 -1.18
C VAL A 271 15.49 16.65 -1.08
N SER A 272 15.45 15.39 -1.52
CA SER A 272 14.26 14.53 -1.47
C SER A 272 14.08 13.84 -0.11
N SER A 273 12.85 13.39 0.18
CA SER A 273 12.56 12.57 1.37
C SER A 273 13.43 11.31 1.45
N VAL A 274 13.76 10.70 0.32
CA VAL A 274 14.63 9.51 0.25
C VAL A 274 16.05 9.84 0.74
N GLN A 275 16.64 10.91 0.21
CA GLN A 275 17.99 11.35 0.62
C GLN A 275 18.03 11.74 2.11
N ILE A 276 16.97 12.33 2.64
CA ILE A 276 16.87 12.64 4.08
C ILE A 276 16.86 11.35 4.91
N ILE A 277 16.08 10.34 4.50
CA ILE A 277 16.02 9.04 5.18
C ILE A 277 17.38 8.34 5.13
N GLU A 278 18.03 8.29 3.98
CA GLU A 278 19.38 7.70 3.82
C GLU A 278 20.41 8.39 4.72
N LYS A 279 20.41 9.73 4.74
CA LYS A 279 21.28 10.51 5.62
C LYS A 279 20.99 10.21 7.10
N LEU A 280 19.72 10.07 7.48
CA LEU A 280 19.32 9.73 8.84
C LEU A 280 19.82 8.33 9.22
N LEU A 281 19.68 7.32 8.35
CA LEU A 281 20.16 5.96 8.57
C LEU A 281 21.69 5.91 8.76
N ASN A 282 22.44 6.80 8.13
CA ASN A 282 23.91 6.89 8.29
C ASN A 282 24.34 7.65 9.55
N THR A 283 23.40 8.27 10.26
CA THR A 283 23.67 9.07 11.48
C THR A 283 23.31 8.31 12.75
N ILE A 284 22.55 7.25 12.65
CA ILE A 284 22.05 6.38 13.75
C ILE A 284 22.79 4.99 13.70
#